data_8cbf2944d672aa5004744978357a791f
#
_entry.id   8cbf2944d672aa5004744978357a791f
#
_cell.length_a   1.000
_cell.length_b   1.000
_cell.length_c   1.000
_cell.angle_alpha   90.00
_cell.angle_beta   90.00
_cell.angle_gamma   90.00
#
_symmetry.space_group_name_H-M   'P 1'
#
loop_
_entity.id
_entity.type
_entity.pdbx_description
1 polymer ?
#
loop_
_entity_poly.entity_id
_entity_poly.type
_entity_poly.pdbx_seq_one_letter_code
_entity_poly.pdbx_strand_id
1 'polypeptide(L)'
;MKIKKLSIIIPAYNEEKTLYSLVEKVMQVPLELKKEIIVIDDCSSDNTFKIAEDVARKFKGIRVLKNEENSGKGFCLRKGIDEATGDIILIQDADLEYDPNEYPKLLGPILNDQADVVYGSRFMTTEARRVLYYWHFVGNKILTLFSNMICNINLSDMETCYKVFKSDVIKSINLRENRFGFEPEVTFKLSRMKKIRIYEVGISYHGRTYSEGKKINWKDGVRAFYVILKLFFISIFSPKSILKK
;
A
#
# COMPACT_ATOMS: atom_id res chain seq x y z
N MET A 1 9.48 -17.08 -14.51
CA MET A 1 8.03 -17.39 -14.61
C MET A 1 7.36 -16.25 -15.33
N LYS A 2 6.45 -16.49 -16.29
CA LYS A 2 5.79 -15.37 -17.02
C LYS A 2 4.68 -14.79 -16.12
N ILE A 3 4.79 -13.52 -15.76
CA ILE A 3 3.78 -12.78 -14.98
C ILE A 3 2.53 -12.62 -15.84
N LYS A 4 1.36 -13.01 -15.32
CA LYS A 4 0.09 -13.01 -16.04
C LYS A 4 -1.05 -12.32 -15.30
N LYS A 5 -0.96 -12.22 -13.97
CA LYS A 5 -2.06 -11.75 -13.13
C LYS A 5 -1.59 -10.73 -12.11
N LEU A 6 -2.34 -9.64 -11.97
CA LEU A 6 -2.17 -8.59 -10.97
C LEU A 6 -3.33 -8.63 -9.97
N SER A 7 -3.03 -8.79 -8.67
CA SER A 7 -3.99 -8.56 -7.59
C SER A 7 -3.85 -7.14 -7.07
N ILE A 8 -4.96 -6.41 -7.05
CA ILE A 8 -5.06 -5.05 -6.54
C ILE A 8 -5.86 -5.11 -5.24
N ILE A 9 -5.23 -4.75 -4.13
CA ILE A 9 -5.83 -4.78 -2.80
C ILE A 9 -6.30 -3.37 -2.44
N ILE A 10 -7.59 -3.23 -2.15
CA ILE A 10 -8.23 -1.94 -1.83
C ILE A 10 -8.83 -2.02 -0.43
N PRO A 11 -8.11 -1.57 0.62
CA PRO A 11 -8.70 -1.39 1.94
C PRO A 11 -9.65 -0.18 1.91
N ALA A 12 -10.88 -0.33 2.39
CA ALA A 12 -11.89 0.70 2.39
C ALA A 12 -12.53 0.86 3.78
N TYR A 13 -12.63 2.10 4.25
CA TYR A 13 -13.35 2.46 5.47
C TYR A 13 -13.98 3.83 5.33
N ASN A 14 -15.31 3.92 5.31
CA ASN A 14 -16.07 5.15 5.10
C ASN A 14 -15.59 5.93 3.86
N GLU A 15 -15.66 5.29 2.69
CA GLU A 15 -15.27 5.83 1.38
C GLU A 15 -16.41 5.73 0.35
N GLU A 16 -17.67 5.90 0.79
CA GLU A 16 -18.86 5.82 -0.08
C GLU A 16 -18.79 6.79 -1.26
N LYS A 17 -18.10 7.92 -1.13
CA LYS A 17 -18.00 8.95 -2.18
C LYS A 17 -16.98 8.63 -3.26
N THR A 18 -15.99 7.79 -2.97
CA THR A 18 -14.79 7.60 -3.81
C THR A 18 -14.67 6.19 -4.38
N LEU A 19 -15.11 5.17 -3.63
CA LEU A 19 -14.86 3.77 -3.95
C LEU A 19 -15.36 3.35 -5.35
N TYR A 20 -16.58 3.76 -5.73
CA TYR A 20 -17.13 3.42 -7.05
C TYR A 20 -16.26 3.97 -8.18
N SER A 21 -15.98 5.28 -8.14
CA SER A 21 -15.17 5.95 -9.15
C SER A 21 -13.75 5.42 -9.20
N LEU A 22 -13.17 5.07 -8.04
CA LEU A 22 -11.85 4.44 -8.00
C LEU A 22 -11.86 3.09 -8.71
N VAL A 23 -12.78 2.19 -8.36
CA VAL A 23 -12.83 0.86 -8.97
C VAL A 23 -13.07 0.95 -10.47
N GLU A 24 -13.93 1.87 -10.91
CA GLU A 24 -14.15 2.12 -12.34
C GLU A 24 -12.87 2.56 -13.05
N LYS A 25 -12.10 3.52 -12.49
CA LYS A 25 -10.79 3.91 -13.00
C LYS A 25 -9.81 2.73 -13.05
N VAL A 26 -9.71 1.94 -11.98
CA VAL A 26 -8.85 0.76 -11.93
C VAL A 26 -9.18 -0.23 -13.03
N MET A 27 -10.48 -0.44 -13.31
CA MET A 27 -10.91 -1.33 -14.40
C MET A 27 -10.53 -0.79 -15.77
N GLN A 28 -10.55 0.53 -15.97
CA GLN A 28 -10.23 1.19 -17.25
C GLN A 28 -8.73 1.24 -17.57
N VAL A 29 -7.83 1.12 -16.58
CA VAL A 29 -6.37 1.13 -16.85
C VAL A 29 -6.03 0.04 -17.86
N PRO A 30 -5.40 0.38 -19.01
CA PRO A 30 -5.00 -0.62 -20.00
C PRO A 30 -3.77 -1.40 -19.52
N LEU A 31 -3.96 -2.68 -19.17
CA LEU A 31 -2.91 -3.60 -18.78
C LEU A 31 -3.06 -4.92 -19.52
N GLU A 32 -1.95 -5.50 -19.95
CA GLU A 32 -1.94 -6.87 -20.53
C GLU A 32 -2.16 -7.96 -19.45
N LEU A 33 -2.02 -7.60 -18.17
CA LEU A 33 -2.23 -8.51 -17.05
C LEU A 33 -3.71 -8.67 -16.73
N LYS A 34 -4.12 -9.90 -16.42
CA LYS A 34 -5.45 -10.14 -15.85
C LYS A 34 -5.56 -9.49 -14.47
N LYS A 35 -6.51 -8.59 -14.29
CA LYS A 35 -6.76 -7.95 -13.01
C LYS A 35 -7.62 -8.81 -12.10
N GLU A 36 -7.23 -8.88 -10.84
CA GLU A 36 -8.05 -9.33 -9.70
C GLU A 36 -8.10 -8.17 -8.71
N ILE A 37 -9.29 -7.73 -8.37
CA ILE A 37 -9.47 -6.65 -7.39
C ILE A 37 -10.07 -7.27 -6.12
N ILE A 38 -9.46 -6.97 -4.98
CA ILE A 38 -9.93 -7.42 -3.66
C ILE A 38 -10.21 -6.16 -2.84
N VAL A 39 -11.49 -5.85 -2.67
CA VAL A 39 -11.95 -4.77 -1.80
C VAL A 39 -12.18 -5.33 -0.41
N ILE A 40 -11.58 -4.73 0.60
CA ILE A 40 -11.77 -5.12 2.01
C ILE A 40 -12.43 -3.97 2.75
N ASP A 41 -13.71 -4.13 3.06
CA ASP A 41 -14.45 -3.19 3.91
C ASP A 41 -14.10 -3.41 5.39
N ASP A 42 -13.55 -2.37 6.02
CA ASP A 42 -13.10 -2.40 7.41
C ASP A 42 -14.23 -2.01 8.39
N CYS A 43 -15.40 -2.65 8.25
CA CYS A 43 -16.58 -2.36 9.05
C CYS A 43 -17.04 -0.89 8.92
N SER A 44 -17.24 -0.44 7.67
CA SER A 44 -17.73 0.92 7.38
C SER A 44 -19.12 1.16 7.97
N SER A 45 -19.36 2.37 8.43
CA SER A 45 -20.65 2.83 8.96
C SER A 45 -21.53 3.55 7.94
N ASP A 46 -20.98 3.85 6.75
CA ASP A 46 -21.66 4.45 5.62
C ASP A 46 -22.01 3.39 4.54
N ASN A 47 -22.34 3.82 3.32
CA ASN A 47 -22.70 2.90 2.23
C ASN A 47 -21.51 2.22 1.54
N THR A 48 -20.28 2.33 2.04
CA THR A 48 -19.07 1.78 1.40
C THR A 48 -19.20 0.29 1.06
N PHE A 49 -19.66 -0.52 2.02
CA PHE A 49 -19.82 -1.97 1.79
C PHE A 49 -20.82 -2.27 0.68
N LYS A 50 -21.99 -1.60 0.68
CA LYS A 50 -23.01 -1.76 -0.36
C LYS A 50 -22.46 -1.39 -1.75
N ILE A 51 -21.70 -0.29 -1.83
CA ILE A 51 -21.05 0.14 -3.07
C ILE A 51 -20.03 -0.91 -3.54
N ALA A 52 -19.24 -1.48 -2.60
CA ALA A 52 -18.30 -2.55 -2.93
C ALA A 52 -19.01 -3.78 -3.55
N GLU A 53 -20.17 -4.18 -2.99
CA GLU A 53 -20.98 -5.26 -3.58
C GLU A 53 -21.54 -4.89 -4.96
N ASP A 54 -21.98 -3.64 -5.15
CA ASP A 54 -22.54 -3.17 -6.43
C ASP A 54 -21.45 -3.18 -7.53
N VAL A 55 -20.21 -2.73 -7.24
CA VAL A 55 -19.13 -2.82 -8.22
C VAL A 55 -18.70 -4.26 -8.50
N ALA A 56 -18.75 -5.16 -7.51
CA ALA A 56 -18.46 -6.58 -7.72
C ALA A 56 -19.52 -7.28 -8.60
N ARG A 57 -20.79 -6.84 -8.54
CA ARG A 57 -21.84 -7.31 -9.43
C ARG A 57 -21.66 -6.78 -10.86
N LYS A 58 -21.22 -5.52 -11.01
CA LYS A 58 -21.03 -4.86 -12.31
C LYS A 58 -19.81 -5.35 -13.06
N PHE A 59 -18.68 -5.56 -12.37
CA PHE A 59 -17.40 -5.87 -12.98
C PHE A 59 -16.89 -7.27 -12.62
N LYS A 60 -16.40 -8.02 -13.61
CA LYS A 60 -15.80 -9.35 -13.37
C LYS A 60 -14.40 -9.22 -12.74
N GLY A 61 -14.07 -10.16 -11.87
CA GLY A 61 -12.73 -10.23 -11.25
C GLY A 61 -12.60 -9.40 -9.97
N ILE A 62 -13.71 -8.93 -9.40
CA ILE A 62 -13.76 -8.23 -8.12
C ILE A 62 -14.30 -9.19 -7.05
N ARG A 63 -13.60 -9.23 -5.92
CA ARG A 63 -14.05 -9.89 -4.69
C ARG A 63 -14.17 -8.87 -3.58
N VAL A 64 -15.18 -9.01 -2.74
CA VAL A 64 -15.43 -8.15 -1.59
C VAL A 64 -15.35 -8.97 -0.33
N LEU A 65 -14.57 -8.47 0.63
CA LEU A 65 -14.45 -9.01 1.97
C LEU A 65 -14.93 -7.95 2.96
N LYS A 66 -15.55 -8.39 4.05
CA LYS A 66 -15.96 -7.51 5.15
C LYS A 66 -15.29 -7.94 6.44
N ASN A 67 -14.88 -6.98 7.25
CA ASN A 67 -14.46 -7.21 8.62
C ASN A 67 -15.66 -7.05 9.57
N GLU A 68 -15.64 -7.79 10.67
CA GLU A 68 -16.69 -7.72 11.70
C GLU A 68 -16.56 -6.46 12.56
N GLU A 69 -15.33 -5.94 12.70
CA GLU A 69 -14.99 -4.73 13.43
C GLU A 69 -13.95 -3.90 12.69
N ASN A 70 -13.81 -2.61 13.01
CA ASN A 70 -12.74 -1.76 12.46
C ASN A 70 -11.38 -2.21 12.99
N SER A 71 -10.66 -2.96 12.17
CA SER A 71 -9.36 -3.54 12.51
C SER A 71 -8.17 -2.74 11.98
N GLY A 72 -8.41 -1.79 11.07
CA GLY A 72 -7.43 -0.87 10.49
C GLY A 72 -6.78 -1.35 9.19
N LYS A 73 -6.18 -0.39 8.46
CA LYS A 73 -5.61 -0.58 7.11
C LYS A 73 -4.67 -1.77 7.02
N GLY A 74 -3.71 -1.90 7.95
CA GLY A 74 -2.73 -3.00 7.94
C GLY A 74 -3.37 -4.38 8.07
N PHE A 75 -4.46 -4.51 8.86
CA PHE A 75 -5.22 -5.76 8.94
C PHE A 75 -5.88 -6.09 7.60
N CYS A 76 -6.54 -5.12 6.98
CA CYS A 76 -7.16 -5.30 5.66
C CYS A 76 -6.13 -5.69 4.60
N LEU A 77 -4.95 -5.06 4.61
CA LEU A 77 -3.88 -5.38 3.67
C LEU A 77 -3.38 -6.82 3.87
N ARG A 78 -3.16 -7.28 5.10
CA ARG A 78 -2.77 -8.68 5.37
C ARG A 78 -3.82 -9.66 4.86
N LYS A 79 -5.10 -9.43 5.18
CA LYS A 79 -6.22 -10.25 4.70
C LYS A 79 -6.25 -10.29 3.16
N GLY A 80 -6.10 -9.13 2.52
CA GLY A 80 -6.03 -9.04 1.06
C GLY A 80 -4.82 -9.73 0.45
N ILE A 81 -3.63 -9.63 1.08
CA ILE A 81 -2.41 -10.31 0.64
C ILE A 81 -2.56 -11.83 0.71
N ASP A 82 -3.15 -12.35 1.79
CA ASP A 82 -3.36 -13.79 1.94
C ASP A 82 -4.37 -14.32 0.91
N GLU A 83 -5.40 -13.56 0.58
CA GLU A 83 -6.43 -13.88 -0.41
C GLU A 83 -6.00 -13.67 -1.88
N ALA A 84 -4.98 -12.87 -2.13
CA ALA A 84 -4.51 -12.55 -3.48
C ALA A 84 -3.97 -13.79 -4.19
N THR A 85 -4.33 -13.95 -5.47
CA THR A 85 -3.89 -15.09 -6.31
C THR A 85 -3.05 -14.65 -7.51
N GLY A 86 -2.75 -13.33 -7.63
CA GLY A 86 -1.92 -12.78 -8.69
C GLY A 86 -0.43 -13.03 -8.49
N ASP A 87 0.32 -12.96 -9.58
CA ASP A 87 1.78 -13.04 -9.58
C ASP A 87 2.41 -11.76 -8.98
N ILE A 88 1.70 -10.65 -9.12
CA ILE A 88 2.04 -9.34 -8.55
C ILE A 88 0.89 -8.87 -7.66
N ILE A 89 1.22 -8.21 -6.55
CA ILE A 89 0.28 -7.57 -5.64
C ILE A 89 0.57 -6.07 -5.61
N LEU A 90 -0.48 -5.26 -5.85
CA LEU A 90 -0.46 -3.81 -5.79
C LEU A 90 -1.43 -3.33 -4.70
N ILE A 91 -1.01 -2.37 -3.89
CA ILE A 91 -1.85 -1.73 -2.87
C ILE A 91 -2.40 -0.42 -3.45
N GLN A 92 -3.72 -0.24 -3.35
CA GLN A 92 -4.46 0.95 -3.78
C GLN A 92 -5.34 1.46 -2.65
N ASP A 93 -5.15 2.71 -2.21
CA ASP A 93 -6.08 3.34 -1.26
C ASP A 93 -7.40 3.72 -1.95
N ALA A 94 -8.51 3.66 -1.19
CA ALA A 94 -9.86 3.88 -1.72
C ALA A 94 -10.23 5.36 -1.96
N ASP A 95 -9.33 6.30 -1.66
CA ASP A 95 -9.62 7.73 -1.47
C ASP A 95 -9.34 8.65 -2.68
N LEU A 96 -8.95 8.08 -3.82
CA LEU A 96 -8.58 8.82 -5.05
C LEU A 96 -7.36 9.76 -4.91
N GLU A 97 -6.60 9.71 -3.82
CA GLU A 97 -5.37 10.51 -3.70
C GLU A 97 -4.27 10.03 -4.66
N TYR A 98 -4.32 8.75 -5.04
CA TYR A 98 -3.41 8.09 -5.98
C TYR A 98 -4.13 7.72 -7.27
N ASP A 99 -3.50 8.02 -8.42
CA ASP A 99 -4.10 7.77 -9.73
C ASP A 99 -3.78 6.36 -10.26
N PRO A 100 -4.80 5.52 -10.53
CA PRO A 100 -4.58 4.20 -11.15
C PRO A 100 -3.87 4.21 -12.50
N ASN A 101 -3.89 5.32 -13.24
CA ASN A 101 -3.14 5.46 -14.50
C ASN A 101 -1.61 5.35 -14.31
N GLU A 102 -1.11 5.46 -13.09
CA GLU A 102 0.31 5.24 -12.76
C GLU A 102 0.70 3.73 -12.68
N TYR A 103 -0.27 2.80 -12.76
CA TYR A 103 0.03 1.36 -12.68
C TYR A 103 1.07 0.86 -13.69
N PRO A 104 1.04 1.23 -14.99
CA PRO A 104 2.06 0.80 -15.94
C PRO A 104 3.47 1.20 -15.50
N LYS A 105 3.64 2.41 -14.96
CA LYS A 105 4.90 2.93 -14.46
C LYS A 105 5.40 2.17 -13.22
N LEU A 106 4.49 1.87 -12.29
CA LEU A 106 4.78 1.09 -11.08
C LEU A 106 5.13 -0.37 -11.40
N LEU A 107 4.47 -0.97 -12.38
CA LEU A 107 4.67 -2.36 -12.78
C LEU A 107 5.94 -2.56 -13.62
N GLY A 108 6.36 -1.53 -14.37
CA GLY A 108 7.46 -1.60 -15.34
C GLY A 108 8.72 -2.28 -14.80
N PRO A 109 9.30 -1.85 -13.65
CA PRO A 109 10.52 -2.46 -13.13
C PRO A 109 10.37 -3.96 -12.77
N ILE A 110 9.18 -4.41 -12.32
CA ILE A 110 8.94 -5.83 -12.03
C ILE A 110 8.76 -6.62 -13.33
N LEU A 111 8.02 -6.10 -14.30
CA LEU A 111 7.77 -6.76 -15.58
C LEU A 111 9.06 -6.91 -16.39
N ASN A 112 10.00 -5.97 -16.25
CA ASN A 112 11.33 -6.02 -16.87
C ASN A 112 12.37 -6.82 -16.04
N ASP A 113 11.93 -7.51 -14.98
CA ASP A 113 12.78 -8.27 -14.06
C ASP A 113 13.93 -7.46 -13.43
N GLN A 114 13.75 -6.16 -13.26
CA GLN A 114 14.69 -5.27 -12.57
C GLN A 114 14.44 -5.23 -11.06
N ALA A 115 13.16 -5.31 -10.64
CA ALA A 115 12.73 -5.18 -9.27
C ALA A 115 11.93 -6.38 -8.76
N ASP A 116 11.95 -6.56 -7.45
CA ASP A 116 11.06 -7.48 -6.73
C ASP A 116 9.98 -6.71 -5.98
N VAL A 117 10.28 -5.43 -5.67
CA VAL A 117 9.37 -4.47 -5.01
C VAL A 117 9.54 -3.10 -5.63
N VAL A 118 8.43 -2.38 -5.84
CA VAL A 118 8.44 -0.99 -6.32
C VAL A 118 7.61 -0.11 -5.38
N TYR A 119 8.18 1.02 -4.99
CA TYR A 119 7.53 2.09 -4.23
C TYR A 119 7.20 3.26 -5.17
N GLY A 120 5.98 3.76 -5.10
CA GLY A 120 5.61 5.00 -5.76
C GLY A 120 5.96 6.20 -4.87
N SER A 121 6.93 7.03 -5.25
CA SER A 121 7.33 8.20 -4.47
C SER A 121 6.57 9.44 -4.88
N ARG A 122 5.95 10.11 -3.91
CA ARG A 122 5.30 11.42 -4.05
C ARG A 122 6.31 12.57 -4.18
N PHE A 123 7.59 12.29 -3.94
CA PHE A 123 8.67 13.30 -3.87
C PHE A 123 9.69 13.20 -4.99
N MET A 124 9.69 12.12 -5.77
CA MET A 124 10.58 11.88 -6.92
C MET A 124 9.93 12.20 -8.27
N THR A 125 8.85 12.96 -8.30
CA THR A 125 8.09 13.18 -9.53
C THR A 125 8.40 14.52 -10.17
N THR A 126 8.38 14.56 -11.50
CA THR A 126 8.29 15.78 -12.32
C THR A 126 6.84 16.15 -12.64
N GLU A 127 5.89 15.27 -12.29
CA GLU A 127 4.46 15.49 -12.47
C GLU A 127 3.91 16.54 -11.51
N ALA A 128 2.75 17.10 -11.85
CA ALA A 128 2.05 18.04 -10.98
C ALA A 128 1.64 17.36 -9.68
N ARG A 129 1.88 18.02 -8.57
CA ARG A 129 1.44 17.57 -7.25
C ARG A 129 0.70 18.68 -6.52
N ARG A 130 -0.32 18.34 -5.75
CA ARG A 130 -0.99 19.31 -4.91
C ARG A 130 -0.09 19.75 -3.77
N VAL A 131 0.12 21.06 -3.61
CA VAL A 131 0.85 21.61 -2.44
C VAL A 131 -0.08 21.62 -1.25
N LEU A 132 0.32 20.94 -0.20
CA LEU A 132 -0.45 20.79 1.05
C LEU A 132 0.37 21.21 2.27
N TYR A 133 0.06 20.65 3.42
CA TYR A 133 0.60 21.03 4.72
C TYR A 133 2.10 20.78 4.85
N TYR A 134 2.86 21.84 5.14
CA TYR A 134 4.30 21.79 5.34
C TYR A 134 4.73 20.78 6.42
N TRP A 135 4.07 20.79 7.56
CA TRP A 135 4.41 19.90 8.68
C TRP A 135 4.17 18.41 8.39
N HIS A 136 3.19 18.08 7.55
CA HIS A 136 3.01 16.71 7.07
C HIS A 136 4.16 16.26 6.17
N PHE A 137 4.66 17.17 5.32
CA PHE A 137 5.84 16.90 4.49
C PHE A 137 7.08 16.67 5.37
N VAL A 138 7.34 17.55 6.35
CA VAL A 138 8.46 17.43 7.29
C VAL A 138 8.36 16.14 8.09
N GLY A 139 7.20 15.83 8.66
CA GLY A 139 6.98 14.59 9.40
C GLY A 139 7.27 13.34 8.57
N ASN A 140 6.79 13.30 7.33
CA ASN A 140 7.07 12.21 6.40
C ASN A 140 8.56 12.07 6.11
N LYS A 141 9.26 13.20 5.86
CA LYS A 141 10.71 13.19 5.63
C LYS A 141 11.51 12.69 6.83
N ILE A 142 11.12 13.08 8.05
CA ILE A 142 11.75 12.60 9.29
C ILE A 142 11.54 11.09 9.45
N LEU A 143 10.31 10.60 9.26
CA LEU A 143 10.00 9.16 9.35
C LEU A 143 10.77 8.36 8.31
N THR A 144 10.82 8.85 7.06
CA THR A 144 11.56 8.21 5.98
C THR A 144 13.06 8.19 6.28
N LEU A 145 13.64 9.32 6.72
CA LEU A 145 15.05 9.40 7.11
C LEU A 145 15.39 8.40 8.22
N PHE A 146 14.57 8.37 9.26
CA PHE A 146 14.77 7.47 10.39
C PHE A 146 14.66 5.99 9.97
N SER A 147 13.67 5.66 9.15
CA SER A 147 13.53 4.33 8.56
C SER A 147 14.77 3.96 7.73
N ASN A 148 15.24 4.86 6.86
CA ASN A 148 16.41 4.66 6.03
C ASN A 148 17.68 4.35 6.84
N MET A 149 17.91 5.10 7.92
CA MET A 149 19.06 4.87 8.83
C MET A 149 19.03 3.49 9.46
N ILE A 150 17.85 3.04 9.94
CA ILE A 150 17.71 1.75 10.60
C ILE A 150 17.74 0.58 9.61
N CYS A 151 17.13 0.78 8.44
CA CYS A 151 17.01 -0.25 7.40
C CYS A 151 18.28 -0.32 6.50
N ASN A 152 19.13 0.68 6.52
CA ASN A 152 20.28 0.86 5.61
C ASN A 152 19.84 0.85 4.13
N ILE A 153 18.83 1.65 3.81
CA ILE A 153 18.29 1.88 2.45
C ILE A 153 18.13 3.39 2.24
N ASN A 154 17.84 3.85 1.03
CA ASN A 154 17.69 5.28 0.73
C ASN A 154 16.39 5.61 -0.01
N LEU A 155 15.25 5.20 0.55
CA LEU A 155 13.94 5.59 0.02
C LEU A 155 13.72 7.10 0.14
N SER A 156 13.00 7.67 -0.81
CA SER A 156 12.57 9.07 -0.76
C SER A 156 11.22 9.24 -0.06
N ASP A 157 10.37 8.17 -0.04
CA ASP A 157 9.00 8.18 0.50
C ASP A 157 8.59 6.81 1.05
N MET A 158 8.92 6.52 2.30
CA MET A 158 8.57 5.25 2.95
C MET A 158 7.06 5.11 3.20
N GLU A 159 6.37 6.22 3.52
CA GLU A 159 4.95 6.27 3.89
C GLU A 159 3.99 6.26 2.70
N THR A 160 4.47 6.11 1.47
CA THR A 160 3.61 6.02 0.28
C THR A 160 2.68 4.82 0.37
N CYS A 161 1.43 4.96 -0.08
CA CYS A 161 0.52 3.82 -0.24
C CYS A 161 0.94 2.94 -1.42
N TYR A 162 1.27 3.55 -2.56
CA TYR A 162 1.62 2.79 -3.76
C TYR A 162 2.87 1.96 -3.55
N LYS A 163 2.63 0.69 -3.26
CA LYS A 163 3.65 -0.35 -3.18
C LYS A 163 3.23 -1.52 -4.04
N VAL A 164 4.14 -2.00 -4.85
CA VAL A 164 3.95 -3.16 -5.73
C VAL A 164 4.97 -4.22 -5.37
N PHE A 165 4.54 -5.46 -5.28
CA PHE A 165 5.36 -6.58 -4.84
C PHE A 165 5.22 -7.76 -5.79
N LYS A 166 6.29 -8.52 -6.02
CA LYS A 166 6.15 -9.91 -6.42
C LYS A 166 5.39 -10.65 -5.30
N SER A 167 4.43 -11.50 -5.66
CA SER A 167 3.52 -12.15 -4.69
C SER A 167 4.26 -13.04 -3.70
N ASP A 168 5.25 -13.79 -4.15
CA ASP A 168 6.10 -14.64 -3.32
C ASP A 168 6.89 -13.83 -2.28
N VAL A 169 7.37 -12.64 -2.65
CA VAL A 169 8.10 -11.74 -1.75
C VAL A 169 7.21 -11.30 -0.60
N ILE A 170 6.07 -10.66 -0.89
CA ILE A 170 5.22 -10.10 0.19
C ILE A 170 4.58 -11.20 1.04
N LYS A 171 4.22 -12.33 0.46
CA LYS A 171 3.64 -13.47 1.19
C LYS A 171 4.64 -14.19 2.10
N SER A 172 5.94 -14.06 1.84
CA SER A 172 7.00 -14.60 2.71
C SER A 172 7.20 -13.76 3.98
N ILE A 173 6.67 -12.54 4.03
CA ILE A 173 6.82 -11.63 5.17
C ILE A 173 5.73 -11.90 6.21
N ASN A 174 6.13 -11.99 7.49
CA ASN A 174 5.19 -12.15 8.60
C ASN A 174 4.71 -10.78 9.11
N LEU A 175 3.75 -10.16 8.42
CA LEU A 175 3.16 -8.87 8.78
C LEU A 175 2.26 -9.00 10.02
N ARG A 176 2.28 -8.00 10.93
CA ARG A 176 1.55 -8.00 12.20
C ARG A 176 0.82 -6.70 12.52
N GLU A 177 1.29 -5.56 12.00
CA GLU A 177 0.69 -4.26 12.31
C GLU A 177 -0.70 -4.13 11.66
N ASN A 178 -1.66 -3.60 12.44
CA ASN A 178 -3.08 -3.56 12.04
C ASN A 178 -3.49 -2.24 11.39
N ARG A 179 -2.83 -1.14 11.75
CA ARG A 179 -3.17 0.23 11.32
C ARG A 179 -2.07 0.79 10.41
N PHE A 180 -1.73 2.05 10.55
CA PHE A 180 -0.69 2.77 9.80
C PHE A 180 0.75 2.39 10.21
N GLY A 181 0.95 1.28 10.89
CA GLY A 181 2.26 0.65 11.10
C GLY A 181 2.67 -0.30 9.97
N PHE A 182 1.80 -0.53 8.98
CA PHE A 182 2.09 -1.43 7.86
C PHE A 182 3.26 -0.92 7.02
N GLU A 183 3.28 0.35 6.66
CA GLU A 183 4.28 0.96 5.78
C GLU A 183 5.70 0.83 6.38
N PRO A 184 5.97 1.23 7.64
CA PRO A 184 7.27 1.00 8.26
C PRO A 184 7.56 -0.48 8.51
N GLU A 185 6.55 -1.31 8.83
CA GLU A 185 6.76 -2.74 9.06
C GLU A 185 7.22 -3.46 7.80
N VAL A 186 6.52 -3.26 6.70
CA VAL A 186 6.87 -3.92 5.42
C VAL A 186 8.24 -3.47 4.94
N THR A 187 8.55 -2.17 5.04
CA THR A 187 9.84 -1.60 4.65
C THR A 187 10.98 -2.20 5.47
N PHE A 188 10.82 -2.25 6.79
CA PHE A 188 11.82 -2.84 7.67
C PHE A 188 12.07 -4.32 7.34
N LYS A 189 11.00 -5.11 7.15
CA LYS A 189 11.11 -6.54 6.89
C LYS A 189 11.71 -6.84 5.52
N LEU A 190 11.37 -6.06 4.50
CA LEU A 190 12.00 -6.12 3.18
C LEU A 190 13.52 -5.87 3.26
N SER A 191 13.95 -4.86 4.01
CA SER A 191 15.37 -4.53 4.16
C SER A 191 16.21 -5.65 4.79
N ARG A 192 15.56 -6.61 5.47
CA ARG A 192 16.23 -7.79 6.06
C ARG A 192 16.26 -8.99 5.13
N MET A 193 15.62 -8.91 3.95
CA MET A 193 15.67 -9.98 2.95
C MET A 193 16.98 -9.91 2.15
N LYS A 194 17.62 -11.06 1.99
CA LYS A 194 18.85 -11.13 1.17
C LYS A 194 18.51 -10.95 -0.31
N LYS A 195 19.29 -10.13 -1.01
CA LYS A 195 19.22 -9.92 -2.48
C LYS A 195 17.89 -9.33 -2.96
N ILE A 196 17.08 -8.70 -2.09
CA ILE A 196 15.86 -8.00 -2.50
C ILE A 196 16.21 -6.77 -3.36
N ARG A 197 15.49 -6.60 -4.47
CA ARG A 197 15.67 -5.45 -5.37
C ARG A 197 14.47 -4.53 -5.18
N ILE A 198 14.68 -3.40 -4.50
CA ILE A 198 13.66 -2.37 -4.26
C ILE A 198 13.93 -1.20 -5.19
N TYR A 199 12.91 -0.76 -5.92
CA TYR A 199 12.96 0.40 -6.79
C TYR A 199 11.96 1.46 -6.33
N GLU A 200 12.23 2.72 -6.64
CA GLU A 200 11.26 3.80 -6.53
C GLU A 200 10.95 4.38 -7.91
N VAL A 201 9.68 4.75 -8.12
CA VAL A 201 9.23 5.52 -9.29
C VAL A 201 8.45 6.73 -8.81
N GLY A 202 8.69 7.89 -9.43
CA GLY A 202 7.93 9.10 -9.12
C GLY A 202 6.48 8.96 -9.58
N ILE A 203 5.52 9.38 -8.75
CA ILE A 203 4.09 9.33 -9.03
C ILE A 203 3.42 10.68 -8.80
N SER A 204 2.27 10.92 -9.43
CA SER A 204 1.38 12.03 -9.10
C SER A 204 0.69 11.78 -7.74
N TYR A 205 0.31 12.86 -7.06
CA TYR A 205 -0.38 12.78 -5.78
C TYR A 205 -1.35 13.94 -5.57
N HIS A 206 -2.61 13.60 -5.33
CA HIS A 206 -3.72 14.53 -5.15
C HIS A 206 -4.26 14.49 -3.73
N GLY A 207 -3.39 14.72 -2.74
CA GLY A 207 -3.73 14.61 -1.32
C GLY A 207 -4.95 15.44 -0.93
N ARG A 208 -5.77 14.89 -0.01
CA ARG A 208 -6.95 15.55 0.56
C ARG A 208 -6.59 16.49 1.71
N THR A 209 -7.40 17.53 1.89
CA THR A 209 -7.39 18.36 3.11
C THR A 209 -8.22 17.68 4.20
N TYR A 210 -8.14 18.20 5.44
CA TYR A 210 -8.98 17.69 6.54
C TYR A 210 -10.48 17.89 6.26
N SER A 211 -10.88 18.99 5.61
CA SER A 211 -12.25 19.23 5.17
C SER A 211 -12.72 18.26 4.06
N GLU A 212 -11.79 17.69 3.30
CA GLU A 212 -12.04 16.68 2.28
C GLU A 212 -11.95 15.25 2.84
N GLY A 213 -11.82 15.07 4.17
CA GLY A 213 -11.87 13.76 4.82
C GLY A 213 -10.52 13.08 5.04
N LYS A 214 -9.40 13.82 5.13
CA LYS A 214 -8.10 13.26 5.50
C LYS A 214 -8.16 12.63 6.90
N LYS A 215 -7.81 11.34 6.98
CA LYS A 215 -7.93 10.53 8.21
C LYS A 215 -6.64 10.47 9.04
N ILE A 216 -5.47 10.64 8.40
CA ILE A 216 -4.15 10.54 9.05
C ILE A 216 -3.89 11.77 9.92
N ASN A 217 -3.38 11.55 11.15
CA ASN A 217 -3.03 12.60 12.11
C ASN A 217 -1.63 12.36 12.71
N TRP A 218 -1.15 13.28 13.54
CA TRP A 218 0.19 13.22 14.15
C TRP A 218 0.42 11.96 15.03
N LYS A 219 -0.63 11.37 15.62
CA LYS A 219 -0.53 10.13 16.42
C LYS A 219 -0.10 8.95 15.56
N ASP A 220 -0.49 8.94 14.29
CA ASP A 220 -0.09 7.91 13.33
C ASP A 220 1.41 7.99 13.05
N GLY A 221 1.97 9.21 12.95
CA GLY A 221 3.41 9.44 12.84
C GLY A 221 4.20 8.93 14.05
N VAL A 222 3.71 9.21 15.28
CA VAL A 222 4.30 8.68 16.52
C VAL A 222 4.24 7.15 16.53
N ARG A 223 3.13 6.59 16.07
CA ARG A 223 2.98 5.13 15.96
C ARG A 223 3.97 4.52 14.96
N ALA A 224 4.15 5.15 13.79
CA ALA A 224 5.12 4.70 12.80
C ALA A 224 6.56 4.69 13.36
N PHE A 225 6.94 5.75 14.06
CA PHE A 225 8.23 5.84 14.75
C PHE A 225 8.42 4.72 15.79
N TYR A 226 7.40 4.49 16.62
CA TYR A 226 7.40 3.39 17.58
C TYR A 226 7.56 2.02 16.90
N VAL A 227 6.85 1.78 15.79
CA VAL A 227 6.93 0.51 15.05
C VAL A 227 8.34 0.27 14.52
N ILE A 228 9.00 1.29 13.96
CA ILE A 228 10.38 1.18 13.47
C ILE A 228 11.32 0.78 14.60
N LEU A 229 11.26 1.46 15.76
CA LEU A 229 12.08 1.14 16.93
C LEU A 229 11.79 -0.27 17.45
N LYS A 230 10.53 -0.62 17.64
CA LYS A 230 10.11 -1.95 18.08
C LYS A 230 10.69 -3.05 17.19
N LEU A 231 10.60 -2.89 15.87
CA LEU A 231 11.12 -3.86 14.91
C LEU A 231 12.64 -3.94 14.94
N PHE A 232 13.32 -2.80 15.10
CA PHE A 232 14.75 -2.77 15.25
C PHE A 232 15.22 -3.61 16.46
N PHE A 233 14.61 -3.39 17.63
CA PHE A 233 14.94 -4.21 18.83
C PHE A 233 14.58 -5.68 18.65
N ILE A 234 13.41 -5.99 18.06
CA ILE A 234 13.04 -7.39 17.77
C ILE A 234 14.08 -8.05 16.85
N SER A 235 14.61 -7.33 15.87
CA SER A 235 15.61 -7.88 14.94
C SER A 235 16.93 -8.24 15.62
N ILE A 236 17.29 -7.54 16.70
CA ILE A 236 18.48 -7.82 17.48
C ILE A 236 18.28 -9.09 18.33
N PHE A 237 17.13 -9.19 19.00
CA PHE A 237 16.88 -10.28 19.97
C PHE A 237 16.19 -11.52 19.40
N SER A 238 15.49 -11.38 18.26
CA SER A 238 14.70 -12.46 17.65
C SER A 238 14.66 -12.38 16.11
N PRO A 239 15.80 -12.48 15.42
CA PRO A 239 15.89 -12.25 13.97
C PRO A 239 15.02 -13.23 13.15
N LYS A 240 14.74 -14.43 13.66
CA LYS A 240 13.91 -15.46 12.99
C LYS A 240 12.40 -15.11 12.93
N SER A 241 11.94 -14.11 13.67
CA SER A 241 10.51 -13.72 13.71
C SER A 241 10.08 -12.77 12.57
N ILE A 242 11.02 -12.31 11.76
CA ILE A 242 10.80 -11.28 10.73
C ILE A 242 10.16 -11.87 9.47
N LEU A 243 10.59 -13.05 9.06
CA LEU A 243 10.06 -13.76 7.90
C LEU A 243 9.18 -14.94 8.33
N LYS A 244 8.22 -15.32 7.49
CA LYS A 244 7.50 -16.59 7.67
C LYS A 244 8.50 -17.74 7.49
N LYS A 245 8.34 -18.82 8.29
CA LYS A 245 9.14 -20.04 8.15
C LYS A 245 8.72 -20.79 6.89
#